data_2c3564c7f61d988b65cdcefb5e64043d
#
_entry.id   2c3564c7f61d988b65cdcefb5e64043d
#
_cell.length_a   1.000
_cell.length_b   1.000
_cell.length_c   1.000
_cell.angle_alpha   90.00
_cell.angle_beta   90.00
_cell.angle_gamma   90.00
#
_symmetry.space_group_name_H-M   'P 1'
#
loop_
_entity.id
_entity.type
_entity.pdbx_description
1 polymer ?
#
loop_
_entity_poly.entity_id
_entity_poly.type
_entity_poly.pdbx_seq_one_letter_code
_entity_poly.pdbx_strand_id
1 'polypeptide(L)'
;MPFPEGFLQELKMRNDITEIVSSYVSLKRRGRNMVGLCPFHGEKTPSFNVYTENGSFYCFGCGVGGDVISFIMKIENLDYVDAVKYLAQRAGMEMPENSYDDSMSKLRNRVFEANREAARFYYSALYSQVGAKGLEYFHARALSDRTIRHFGLGFADDNWTSLCAHLKSKGFKDSEIVAANLGVQRRNGNGIYDRFTNRVMFPIIDLRGNVIAFGGRIMTDEKPKYLNTSDTPVFKKSANLFSLNNAKNAGTRTLILCEGYMDVIAVNQAGFTNAVATLGTALTSEQAVLMKRYADEVIICYDADEAGQKATARAIPILRNAGLLIRVLNIPSGKDPDEFIRSKGADGSAAFKAIIEKSGNDVEYRLQKLKQEHDVKTTDGMVAYLEAASRVVASISSPIEQDVYTSKICSELGVDKNAFSSQVKNISRRSNRESYKKEFRKIQTDLSRQNDKINTEHHKKPRSSSAEEALLVYLINNPDSAGEISAALKPEQFQNSLIRRYYEYVLNRIQSGLEPLTNIAADFSADEASKLYQLMSQTIPTASTIEAMREYINVINEESSKLTAENLTSASDDELRAYLEKMKKNKQ
;
A
#
# COMPACT_ATOMS: atom_id res chain seq x y z
N MET A 1 -18.33 13.21 -17.24
CA MET A 1 -17.72 13.60 -15.95
C MET A 1 -18.78 14.17 -15.03
N PRO A 2 -18.72 13.97 -13.72
CA PRO A 2 -19.81 14.34 -12.80
C PRO A 2 -19.96 15.87 -12.56
N PHE A 3 -18.97 16.68 -12.97
CA PHE A 3 -18.99 18.14 -12.83
C PHE A 3 -18.71 18.81 -14.16
N PRO A 4 -19.23 20.02 -14.40
CA PRO A 4 -18.91 20.81 -15.60
C PRO A 4 -17.41 21.09 -15.69
N GLU A 5 -16.87 21.01 -16.90
CA GLU A 5 -15.42 21.18 -17.12
C GLU A 5 -14.93 22.56 -16.67
N GLY A 6 -15.72 23.61 -16.95
CA GLY A 6 -15.41 24.97 -16.50
C GLY A 6 -15.34 25.11 -14.97
N PHE A 7 -16.23 24.42 -14.23
CA PHE A 7 -16.18 24.39 -12.76
C PHE A 7 -14.91 23.71 -12.26
N LEU A 8 -14.53 22.57 -12.86
CA LEU A 8 -13.33 21.85 -12.47
C LEU A 8 -12.05 22.64 -12.78
N GLN A 9 -12.03 23.38 -13.89
CA GLN A 9 -10.91 24.27 -14.23
C GLN A 9 -10.80 25.42 -13.23
N GLU A 10 -11.90 26.08 -12.90
CA GLU A 10 -11.92 27.15 -11.89
C GLU A 10 -11.52 26.62 -10.51
N LEU A 11 -12.02 25.42 -10.13
CA LEU A 11 -11.65 24.76 -8.87
C LEU A 11 -10.15 24.54 -8.77
N LYS A 12 -9.51 24.03 -9.82
CA LYS A 12 -8.06 23.80 -9.88
C LYS A 12 -7.28 25.11 -9.85
N MET A 13 -7.75 26.15 -10.55
CA MET A 13 -7.12 27.47 -10.55
C MET A 13 -7.15 28.14 -9.16
N ARG A 14 -8.25 28.00 -8.43
CA ARG A 14 -8.39 28.56 -7.07
C ARG A 14 -7.69 27.74 -5.98
N ASN A 15 -7.30 26.51 -6.29
CA ASN A 15 -6.57 25.63 -5.39
C ASN A 15 -5.19 25.30 -5.98
N ASP A 16 -4.24 26.22 -5.81
CA ASP A 16 -2.86 25.98 -6.27
C ASP A 16 -2.30 24.71 -5.65
N ILE A 17 -1.81 23.82 -6.51
CA ILE A 17 -1.32 22.51 -6.08
C ILE A 17 -0.13 22.62 -5.13
N THR A 18 0.73 23.62 -5.32
CA THR A 18 1.92 23.82 -4.49
C THR A 18 1.51 24.22 -3.08
N GLU A 19 0.52 25.10 -2.98
CA GLU A 19 -0.04 25.57 -1.69
C GLU A 19 -0.71 24.41 -0.95
N ILE A 20 -1.57 23.66 -1.67
CA ILE A 20 -2.25 22.47 -1.10
C ILE A 20 -1.24 21.44 -0.61
N VAL A 21 -0.29 21.04 -1.46
CA VAL A 21 0.70 20.04 -1.12
C VAL A 21 1.61 20.51 0.01
N SER A 22 2.00 21.79 0.04
CA SER A 22 2.85 22.35 1.09
C SER A 22 2.22 22.28 2.49
N SER A 23 0.90 22.19 2.58
CA SER A 23 0.22 21.99 3.88
C SER A 23 0.40 20.57 4.45
N TYR A 24 0.85 19.60 3.64
CA TYR A 24 1.07 18.21 4.03
C TYR A 24 2.55 17.79 3.93
N VAL A 25 3.31 18.41 3.03
CA VAL A 25 4.67 18.01 2.67
C VAL A 25 5.59 19.22 2.68
N SER A 26 6.75 19.10 3.33
CA SER A 26 7.79 20.14 3.24
C SER A 26 8.43 20.09 1.86
N LEU A 27 8.14 21.10 1.03
CA LEU A 27 8.64 21.23 -0.33
C LEU A 27 9.86 22.15 -0.40
N LYS A 28 10.85 21.79 -1.22
CA LYS A 28 12.01 22.62 -1.57
C LYS A 28 12.01 22.88 -3.06
N ARG A 29 12.40 24.08 -3.47
CA ARG A 29 12.49 24.44 -4.88
C ARG A 29 13.69 23.74 -5.54
N ARG A 30 13.44 23.09 -6.69
CA ARG A 30 14.45 22.49 -7.54
C ARG A 30 14.20 22.87 -9.00
N GLY A 31 14.91 23.88 -9.49
CA GLY A 31 14.64 24.48 -10.80
C GLY A 31 13.25 25.14 -10.84
N ARG A 32 12.40 24.74 -11.79
CA ARG A 32 11.03 25.21 -11.95
C ARG A 32 10.01 24.46 -11.09
N ASN A 33 10.38 23.31 -10.55
CA ASN A 33 9.50 22.43 -9.79
C ASN A 33 9.76 22.52 -8.29
N MET A 34 8.80 22.02 -7.50
CA MET A 34 8.96 21.82 -6.07
C MET A 34 9.15 20.33 -5.79
N VAL A 35 10.05 19.97 -4.86
CA VAL A 35 10.40 18.58 -4.55
C VAL A 35 10.36 18.35 -3.05
N GLY A 36 9.81 17.22 -2.62
CA GLY A 36 9.72 16.82 -1.22
C GLY A 36 9.75 15.32 -1.03
N LEU A 37 9.67 14.88 0.22
CA LEU A 37 9.46 13.47 0.54
C LEU A 37 8.01 13.10 0.25
N CYS A 38 7.79 11.94 -0.35
CA CYS A 38 6.45 11.50 -0.73
C CYS A 38 5.58 11.21 0.50
N PRO A 39 4.34 11.74 0.57
CA PRO A 39 3.43 11.42 1.66
C PRO A 39 2.73 10.07 1.49
N PHE A 40 2.92 9.39 0.33
CA PHE A 40 2.24 8.16 -0.03
C PHE A 40 3.11 6.91 0.11
N HIS A 41 4.44 7.06 0.29
CA HIS A 41 5.36 5.97 0.59
C HIS A 41 6.55 6.47 1.41
N GLY A 42 7.22 5.56 2.11
CA GLY A 42 8.39 5.89 2.92
C GLY A 42 9.65 6.00 2.06
N GLU A 43 10.30 7.17 2.09
CA GLU A 43 11.57 7.41 1.41
C GLU A 43 12.48 8.34 2.22
N LYS A 44 13.80 8.25 1.97
CA LYS A 44 14.79 9.13 2.61
C LYS A 44 15.32 10.21 1.65
N THR A 45 15.22 9.96 0.36
CA THR A 45 15.61 10.89 -0.72
C THR A 45 14.36 11.43 -1.38
N PRO A 46 14.22 12.76 -1.55
CA PRO A 46 13.02 13.33 -2.15
C PRO A 46 12.80 12.85 -3.59
N SER A 47 11.67 12.16 -3.83
CA SER A 47 11.23 11.72 -5.16
C SER A 47 9.86 12.27 -5.56
N PHE A 48 9.20 12.98 -4.66
CA PHE A 48 7.90 13.59 -4.90
C PHE A 48 8.06 14.97 -5.54
N ASN A 49 7.63 15.12 -6.78
CA ASN A 49 7.73 16.36 -7.53
C ASN A 49 6.37 17.00 -7.71
N VAL A 50 6.29 18.31 -7.53
CA VAL A 50 5.12 19.14 -7.83
C VAL A 50 5.49 20.09 -8.97
N TYR A 51 4.75 19.99 -10.05
CA TYR A 51 4.93 20.74 -11.27
C TYR A 51 3.99 21.94 -11.24
N THR A 52 4.52 23.11 -10.91
CA THR A 52 3.75 24.35 -10.71
C THR A 52 3.09 24.83 -12.00
N GLU A 53 3.74 24.63 -13.14
CA GLU A 53 3.27 25.14 -14.45
C GLU A 53 2.03 24.40 -14.96
N ASN A 54 1.90 23.10 -14.70
CA ASN A 54 0.78 22.29 -15.16
C ASN A 54 -0.18 21.85 -14.06
N GLY A 55 0.04 22.30 -12.82
CA GLY A 55 -0.84 21.99 -11.68
C GLY A 55 -0.90 20.52 -11.32
N SER A 56 0.19 19.77 -11.51
CA SER A 56 0.25 18.33 -11.24
C SER A 56 1.35 17.95 -10.25
N PHE A 57 1.27 16.72 -9.74
CA PHE A 57 2.34 16.12 -8.97
C PHE A 57 2.66 14.72 -9.48
N TYR A 58 3.86 14.29 -9.22
CA TYR A 58 4.28 12.91 -9.49
C TYR A 58 5.37 12.47 -8.53
N CYS A 59 5.26 11.25 -8.03
CA CYS A 59 6.28 10.62 -7.18
C CYS A 59 7.03 9.55 -7.96
N PHE A 60 8.32 9.75 -8.18
CA PHE A 60 9.19 8.78 -8.84
C PHE A 60 9.52 7.55 -8.00
N GLY A 61 9.21 7.56 -6.70
CA GLY A 61 9.42 6.42 -5.80
C GLY A 61 8.27 5.41 -5.83
N CYS A 62 7.00 5.87 -5.86
CA CYS A 62 5.83 4.98 -5.81
C CYS A 62 4.87 5.10 -7.00
N GLY A 63 5.16 5.97 -7.99
CA GLY A 63 4.34 6.16 -9.20
C GLY A 63 3.01 6.85 -8.99
N VAL A 64 2.75 7.34 -7.79
CA VAL A 64 1.53 8.10 -7.52
C VAL A 64 1.66 9.48 -8.14
N GLY A 65 0.69 9.84 -8.98
CA GLY A 65 0.63 11.14 -9.64
C GLY A 65 -0.81 11.58 -9.88
N GLY A 66 -0.95 12.83 -10.31
CA GLY A 66 -2.24 13.43 -10.65
C GLY A 66 -2.27 14.94 -10.43
N ASP A 67 -3.47 15.51 -10.41
CA ASP A 67 -3.76 16.90 -10.12
C ASP A 67 -4.09 17.14 -8.63
N VAL A 68 -4.47 18.34 -8.28
CA VAL A 68 -4.83 18.71 -6.90
C VAL A 68 -6.02 17.89 -6.36
N ILE A 69 -6.99 17.53 -7.22
CA ILE A 69 -8.13 16.68 -6.81
C ILE A 69 -7.62 15.29 -6.47
N SER A 70 -6.80 14.70 -7.34
CA SER A 70 -6.18 13.39 -7.14
C SER A 70 -5.29 13.36 -5.88
N PHE A 71 -4.60 14.46 -5.58
CA PHE A 71 -3.81 14.59 -4.36
C PHE A 71 -4.70 14.53 -3.12
N ILE A 72 -5.77 15.34 -3.06
CA ILE A 72 -6.70 15.34 -1.93
C ILE A 72 -7.43 14.01 -1.78
N MET A 73 -7.86 13.37 -2.88
CA MET A 73 -8.42 12.03 -2.84
C MET A 73 -7.53 11.05 -2.09
N LYS A 74 -6.22 11.09 -2.38
CA LYS A 74 -5.25 10.15 -1.81
C LYS A 74 -4.82 10.52 -0.40
N ILE A 75 -4.58 11.80 -0.13
CA ILE A 75 -4.06 12.23 1.17
C ILE A 75 -5.14 12.21 2.25
N GLU A 76 -6.36 12.59 1.92
CA GLU A 76 -7.51 12.60 2.84
C GLU A 76 -8.34 11.31 2.76
N ASN A 77 -7.96 10.36 1.89
CA ASN A 77 -8.71 9.13 1.61
C ASN A 77 -10.17 9.42 1.23
N LEU A 78 -10.37 10.40 0.34
CA LEU A 78 -11.67 10.82 -0.18
C LEU A 78 -11.95 10.19 -1.53
N ASP A 79 -13.23 10.04 -1.87
CA ASP A 79 -13.58 9.84 -3.27
C ASP A 79 -13.50 11.15 -4.06
N TYR A 80 -13.69 11.04 -5.37
CA TYR A 80 -13.59 12.16 -6.29
C TYR A 80 -14.54 13.32 -5.94
N VAL A 81 -15.78 13.01 -5.58
CA VAL A 81 -16.81 14.00 -5.27
C VAL A 81 -16.53 14.71 -3.95
N ASP A 82 -16.16 13.95 -2.93
CA ASP A 82 -15.81 14.50 -1.63
C ASP A 82 -14.53 15.35 -1.70
N ALA A 83 -13.56 14.95 -2.54
CA ALA A 83 -12.37 15.76 -2.79
C ALA A 83 -12.71 17.09 -3.51
N VAL A 84 -13.60 17.04 -4.50
CA VAL A 84 -14.10 18.25 -5.18
C VAL A 84 -14.85 19.15 -4.20
N LYS A 85 -15.75 18.61 -3.37
CA LYS A 85 -16.45 19.36 -2.32
C LYS A 85 -15.49 20.01 -1.32
N TYR A 86 -14.49 19.26 -0.88
CA TYR A 86 -13.46 19.75 0.04
C TYR A 86 -12.71 20.95 -0.55
N LEU A 87 -12.27 20.86 -1.80
CA LEU A 87 -11.57 21.93 -2.50
C LEU A 87 -12.48 23.12 -2.79
N ALA A 88 -13.75 22.88 -3.16
CA ALA A 88 -14.74 23.94 -3.39
C ALA A 88 -15.03 24.71 -2.09
N GLN A 89 -15.23 24.04 -0.99
CA GLN A 89 -15.42 24.67 0.33
C GLN A 89 -14.20 25.51 0.73
N ARG A 90 -12.98 25.00 0.52
CA ARG A 90 -11.74 25.72 0.79
C ARG A 90 -11.62 26.99 -0.06
N ALA A 91 -12.01 26.92 -1.33
CA ALA A 91 -11.95 28.03 -2.28
C ALA A 91 -13.16 28.99 -2.21
N GLY A 92 -14.13 28.74 -1.31
CA GLY A 92 -15.36 29.51 -1.23
C GLY A 92 -16.23 29.43 -2.49
N MET A 93 -16.17 28.30 -3.21
CA MET A 93 -16.95 28.06 -4.43
C MET A 93 -18.25 27.33 -4.10
N GLU A 94 -19.34 27.77 -4.70
CA GLU A 94 -20.61 27.06 -4.64
C GLU A 94 -20.59 25.84 -5.57
N MET A 95 -21.16 24.74 -5.09
CA MET A 95 -21.27 23.52 -5.90
C MET A 95 -22.34 23.70 -6.98
N PRO A 96 -22.10 23.23 -8.23
CA PRO A 96 -23.07 23.32 -9.31
C PRO A 96 -24.34 22.52 -8.98
N GLU A 97 -25.52 23.16 -9.10
CA GLU A 97 -26.81 22.58 -8.67
C GLU A 97 -27.26 21.32 -9.44
N ASN A 98 -26.76 21.06 -10.65
CA ASN A 98 -27.32 20.05 -11.57
C ASN A 98 -26.31 19.12 -12.26
N SER A 99 -25.11 18.96 -11.74
CA SER A 99 -24.04 18.30 -12.50
C SER A 99 -23.69 16.87 -12.09
N TYR A 100 -24.37 16.30 -11.09
CA TYR A 100 -23.97 15.02 -10.52
C TYR A 100 -25.18 14.08 -10.37
N ASP A 101 -24.99 12.82 -10.77
CA ASP A 101 -25.87 11.73 -10.34
C ASP A 101 -25.71 11.58 -8.82
N ASP A 102 -26.52 12.32 -8.09
CA ASP A 102 -26.55 12.45 -6.63
C ASP A 102 -26.88 11.11 -5.94
N SER A 103 -27.18 10.06 -6.73
CA SER A 103 -27.62 8.76 -6.24
C SER A 103 -26.58 8.07 -5.39
N MET A 104 -25.29 8.06 -5.80
CA MET A 104 -24.22 7.42 -5.03
C MET A 104 -23.86 8.22 -3.76
N SER A 105 -23.83 9.55 -3.84
CA SER A 105 -23.60 10.40 -2.67
C SER A 105 -24.74 10.26 -1.66
N LYS A 106 -25.98 10.29 -2.13
CA LYS A 106 -27.16 10.01 -1.29
C LYS A 106 -27.11 8.62 -0.67
N LEU A 107 -26.75 7.60 -1.45
CA LEU A 107 -26.62 6.25 -0.94
C LEU A 107 -25.54 6.16 0.16
N ARG A 108 -24.38 6.78 -0.03
CA ARG A 108 -23.32 6.82 1.00
C ARG A 108 -23.79 7.47 2.29
N ASN A 109 -24.47 8.62 2.20
CA ASN A 109 -25.03 9.30 3.38
C ASN A 109 -26.04 8.41 4.08
N ARG A 110 -26.94 7.75 3.32
CA ARG A 110 -27.91 6.79 3.87
C ARG A 110 -27.22 5.60 4.53
N VAL A 111 -26.11 5.10 3.97
CA VAL A 111 -25.30 4.02 4.58
C VAL A 111 -24.64 4.48 5.88
N PHE A 112 -24.11 5.70 5.96
CA PHE A 112 -23.60 6.26 7.23
C PHE A 112 -24.70 6.38 8.29
N GLU A 113 -25.89 6.87 7.90
CA GLU A 113 -27.04 6.97 8.80
C GLU A 113 -27.50 5.59 9.29
N ALA A 114 -27.61 4.60 8.38
CA ALA A 114 -27.98 3.23 8.72
C ALA A 114 -26.96 2.59 9.68
N ASN A 115 -25.66 2.75 9.44
CA ASN A 115 -24.62 2.26 10.33
C ASN A 115 -24.69 2.91 11.72
N ARG A 116 -24.92 4.21 11.78
CA ARG A 116 -25.08 4.94 13.05
C ARG A 116 -26.28 4.45 13.84
N GLU A 117 -27.40 4.23 13.16
CA GLU A 117 -28.61 3.72 13.79
C GLU A 117 -28.44 2.26 14.22
N ALA A 118 -27.78 1.43 13.42
CA ALA A 118 -27.44 0.05 13.78
C ALA A 118 -26.52 -0.01 15.02
N ALA A 119 -25.53 0.89 15.12
CA ALA A 119 -24.67 0.96 16.29
C ALA A 119 -25.47 1.28 17.57
N ARG A 120 -26.41 2.22 17.48
CA ARG A 120 -27.32 2.55 18.60
C ARG A 120 -28.21 1.36 18.96
N PHE A 121 -28.76 0.69 17.97
CA PHE A 121 -29.58 -0.49 18.17
C PHE A 121 -28.81 -1.60 18.90
N TYR A 122 -27.64 -1.99 18.39
CA TYR A 122 -26.80 -3.02 19.02
C TYR A 122 -26.33 -2.63 20.44
N TYR A 123 -25.97 -1.36 20.63
CA TYR A 123 -25.60 -0.87 21.94
C TYR A 123 -26.78 -0.94 22.94
N SER A 124 -27.95 -0.50 22.55
CA SER A 124 -29.16 -0.58 23.37
C SER A 124 -29.56 -2.02 23.66
N ALA A 125 -29.44 -2.91 22.65
CA ALA A 125 -29.72 -4.32 22.81
C ALA A 125 -28.81 -4.97 23.85
N LEU A 126 -27.51 -4.59 23.92
CA LEU A 126 -26.57 -5.12 24.90
C LEU A 126 -27.00 -4.90 26.34
N TYR A 127 -27.61 -3.75 26.65
CA TYR A 127 -28.09 -3.40 27.98
C TYR A 127 -29.55 -3.77 28.25
N SER A 128 -30.19 -4.45 27.29
CA SER A 128 -31.53 -5.00 27.46
C SER A 128 -31.49 -6.44 27.99
N GLN A 129 -32.64 -6.97 28.38
CA GLN A 129 -32.76 -8.36 28.83
C GLN A 129 -32.25 -9.37 27.79
N VAL A 130 -32.46 -9.07 26.51
CA VAL A 130 -32.00 -9.93 25.38
C VAL A 130 -30.47 -9.96 25.27
N GLY A 131 -29.80 -8.87 25.64
CA GLY A 131 -28.34 -8.72 25.55
C GLY A 131 -27.57 -9.17 26.77
N ALA A 132 -28.22 -9.63 27.84
CA ALA A 132 -27.57 -10.00 29.10
C ALA A 132 -26.41 -10.97 28.90
N LYS A 133 -26.59 -11.99 28.06
CA LYS A 133 -25.53 -12.94 27.69
C LYS A 133 -24.31 -12.28 27.00
N GLY A 134 -24.55 -11.24 26.20
CA GLY A 134 -23.48 -10.47 25.55
C GLY A 134 -22.70 -9.61 26.55
N LEU A 135 -23.40 -9.00 27.50
CA LEU A 135 -22.78 -8.22 28.59
C LEU A 135 -21.96 -9.12 29.51
N GLU A 136 -22.51 -10.28 29.90
CA GLU A 136 -21.80 -11.30 30.67
C GLU A 136 -20.54 -11.80 29.93
N TYR A 137 -20.62 -12.01 28.60
CA TYR A 137 -19.45 -12.35 27.80
C TYR A 137 -18.33 -11.31 27.92
N PHE A 138 -18.64 -10.02 27.84
CA PHE A 138 -17.64 -8.96 27.97
C PHE A 138 -17.07 -8.89 29.39
N HIS A 139 -17.89 -9.06 30.42
CA HIS A 139 -17.43 -9.10 31.82
C HIS A 139 -16.56 -10.34 32.09
N ALA A 140 -16.90 -11.51 31.54
CA ALA A 140 -16.07 -12.71 31.64
C ALA A 140 -14.69 -12.54 30.92
N ARG A 141 -14.59 -11.60 29.98
CA ARG A 141 -13.34 -11.13 29.36
C ARG A 141 -12.68 -9.99 30.14
N ALA A 142 -13.13 -9.72 31.36
CA ALA A 142 -12.63 -8.67 32.25
C ALA A 142 -12.72 -7.25 31.67
N LEU A 143 -13.64 -6.98 30.74
CA LEU A 143 -13.88 -5.64 30.24
C LEU A 143 -14.74 -4.85 31.23
N SER A 144 -14.29 -3.64 31.54
CA SER A 144 -15.06 -2.70 32.38
C SER A 144 -16.20 -2.05 31.57
N ASP A 145 -17.26 -1.62 32.28
CA ASP A 145 -18.36 -0.87 31.64
C ASP A 145 -17.88 0.42 30.97
N ARG A 146 -16.82 1.04 31.51
CA ARG A 146 -16.18 2.20 30.86
C ARG A 146 -15.61 1.83 29.49
N THR A 147 -14.94 0.70 29.38
CA THR A 147 -14.36 0.20 28.13
C THR A 147 -15.45 -0.20 27.14
N ILE A 148 -16.48 -0.92 27.59
CA ILE A 148 -17.64 -1.30 26.77
C ILE A 148 -18.31 -0.06 26.16
N ARG A 149 -18.53 0.98 26.98
CA ARG A 149 -19.08 2.26 26.50
C ARG A 149 -18.13 3.01 25.56
N HIS A 150 -16.84 3.03 25.88
CA HIS A 150 -15.84 3.74 25.09
C HIS A 150 -15.76 3.21 23.64
N PHE A 151 -15.80 1.89 23.48
CA PHE A 151 -15.79 1.24 22.17
C PHE A 151 -17.18 1.13 21.53
N GLY A 152 -18.25 1.50 22.24
CA GLY A 152 -19.62 1.39 21.75
C GLY A 152 -20.03 -0.06 21.45
N LEU A 153 -19.52 -1.00 22.28
CA LEU A 153 -19.78 -2.43 22.06
C LEU A 153 -21.27 -2.74 22.14
N GLY A 154 -21.73 -3.71 21.37
CA GLY A 154 -23.14 -4.01 21.24
C GLY A 154 -23.42 -5.51 21.21
N PHE A 155 -24.71 -5.83 20.99
CA PHE A 155 -25.19 -7.20 20.87
C PHE A 155 -26.22 -7.31 19.75
N ALA A 156 -26.04 -8.28 18.86
CA ALA A 156 -27.04 -8.73 17.91
C ALA A 156 -27.71 -9.98 18.46
N ASP A 157 -29.03 -9.92 18.65
CA ASP A 157 -29.82 -11.03 19.15
C ASP A 157 -29.84 -12.22 18.16
N ASP A 158 -30.55 -13.29 18.52
CA ASP A 158 -30.68 -14.49 17.70
C ASP A 158 -31.84 -14.42 16.67
N ASN A 159 -32.59 -13.33 16.68
CA ASN A 159 -33.65 -13.09 15.70
C ASN A 159 -33.04 -12.57 14.39
N TRP A 160 -33.43 -13.18 13.30
CA TRP A 160 -32.93 -12.90 11.96
C TRP A 160 -33.49 -11.63 11.31
N THR A 161 -34.32 -10.87 11.99
CA THR A 161 -35.03 -9.71 11.41
C THR A 161 -35.06 -8.47 12.32
N SER A 162 -34.55 -8.54 13.54
CA SER A 162 -34.65 -7.47 14.53
C SER A 162 -34.07 -6.14 14.05
N LEU A 163 -32.85 -6.13 13.54
CA LEU A 163 -32.21 -4.91 13.04
C LEU A 163 -32.88 -4.43 11.74
N CYS A 164 -33.15 -5.33 10.79
CA CYS A 164 -33.82 -4.95 9.53
C CYS A 164 -35.21 -4.35 9.78
N ALA A 165 -35.97 -4.90 10.69
CA ALA A 165 -37.27 -4.34 11.09
C ALA A 165 -37.13 -2.97 11.74
N HIS A 166 -36.17 -2.81 12.64
CA HIS A 166 -35.85 -1.53 13.28
C HIS A 166 -35.47 -0.48 12.24
N LEU A 167 -34.53 -0.78 11.34
CA LEU A 167 -34.09 0.16 10.31
C LEU A 167 -35.24 0.54 9.35
N LYS A 168 -36.10 -0.42 8.96
CA LYS A 168 -37.29 -0.12 8.19
C LYS A 168 -38.26 0.82 8.90
N SER A 169 -38.45 0.65 10.22
CA SER A 169 -39.27 1.57 11.02
C SER A 169 -38.69 3.00 11.09
N LYS A 170 -37.39 3.15 10.87
CA LYS A 170 -36.68 4.44 10.74
C LYS A 170 -36.67 4.97 9.30
N GLY A 171 -37.36 4.33 8.35
CA GLY A 171 -37.50 4.78 6.97
C GLY A 171 -36.34 4.39 6.06
N PHE A 172 -35.53 3.39 6.41
CA PHE A 172 -34.50 2.86 5.51
C PHE A 172 -35.11 1.82 4.55
N LYS A 173 -34.69 1.92 3.27
CA LYS A 173 -35.11 0.96 2.23
C LYS A 173 -34.26 -0.32 2.31
N ASP A 174 -34.82 -1.45 1.85
CA ASP A 174 -34.09 -2.72 1.79
C ASP A 174 -32.76 -2.59 1.02
N SER A 175 -32.76 -1.86 -0.09
CA SER A 175 -31.54 -1.59 -0.88
C SER A 175 -30.46 -0.83 -0.10
N GLU A 176 -30.84 0.12 0.76
CA GLU A 176 -29.91 0.88 1.61
C GLU A 176 -29.31 0.01 2.71
N ILE A 177 -30.17 -0.84 3.34
CA ILE A 177 -29.74 -1.79 4.40
C ILE A 177 -28.80 -2.85 3.81
N VAL A 178 -29.06 -3.35 2.62
CA VAL A 178 -28.17 -4.28 1.90
C VAL A 178 -26.89 -3.60 1.46
N ALA A 179 -26.94 -2.36 0.96
CA ALA A 179 -25.75 -1.59 0.60
C ALA A 179 -24.84 -1.30 1.80
N ALA A 180 -25.42 -1.11 3.00
CA ALA A 180 -24.68 -1.01 4.26
C ALA A 180 -24.12 -2.36 4.77
N ASN A 181 -24.48 -3.47 4.10
CA ASN A 181 -24.16 -4.84 4.53
C ASN A 181 -24.64 -5.17 5.96
N LEU A 182 -25.73 -4.54 6.37
CA LEU A 182 -26.45 -4.81 7.63
C LEU A 182 -27.55 -5.88 7.44
N GLY A 183 -28.06 -5.99 6.23
CA GLY A 183 -29.01 -7.03 5.81
C GLY A 183 -28.53 -7.81 4.59
N VAL A 184 -29.08 -9.00 4.43
CA VAL A 184 -28.79 -9.91 3.32
C VAL A 184 -30.11 -10.21 2.58
N GLN A 185 -30.07 -10.14 1.24
CA GLN A 185 -31.21 -10.49 0.40
C GLN A 185 -31.51 -11.98 0.53
N ARG A 186 -32.78 -12.35 0.70
CA ARG A 186 -33.21 -13.75 0.70
C ARG A 186 -33.09 -14.35 -0.71
N ARG A 187 -32.66 -15.61 -0.79
CA ARG A 187 -32.47 -16.31 -2.09
C ARG A 187 -33.73 -16.40 -2.93
N ASN A 188 -34.90 -16.44 -2.31
CA ASN A 188 -36.20 -16.44 -2.98
C ASN A 188 -36.67 -15.06 -3.47
N GLY A 189 -35.83 -14.02 -3.31
CA GLY A 189 -36.14 -12.64 -3.72
C GLY A 189 -37.07 -11.86 -2.80
N ASN A 190 -37.73 -12.48 -1.83
CA ASN A 190 -38.70 -11.83 -0.97
C ASN A 190 -38.07 -11.36 0.37
N GLY A 191 -37.71 -10.07 0.42
CA GLY A 191 -37.24 -9.38 1.63
C GLY A 191 -35.79 -9.66 2.00
N ILE A 192 -35.41 -9.12 3.12
CA ILE A 192 -34.05 -9.18 3.67
C ILE A 192 -34.07 -9.78 5.09
N TYR A 193 -32.92 -10.22 5.56
CA TYR A 193 -32.71 -10.68 6.93
C TYR A 193 -31.38 -10.11 7.47
N ASP A 194 -31.24 -10.09 8.81
CA ASP A 194 -30.10 -9.53 9.48
C ASP A 194 -28.82 -10.28 9.16
N ARG A 195 -27.76 -9.56 8.84
CA ARG A 195 -26.46 -10.15 8.57
C ARG A 195 -25.79 -10.70 9.84
N PHE A 196 -26.01 -10.04 10.97
CA PHE A 196 -25.41 -10.41 12.25
C PHE A 196 -26.49 -10.91 13.18
N THR A 197 -26.32 -12.13 13.70
CA THR A 197 -27.23 -12.75 14.66
C THR A 197 -26.44 -13.49 15.72
N ASN A 198 -26.91 -13.48 16.97
CA ASN A 198 -26.30 -14.13 18.13
C ASN A 198 -24.80 -13.80 18.30
N ARG A 199 -24.44 -12.51 18.21
CA ARG A 199 -23.04 -12.04 18.22
C ARG A 199 -22.89 -10.83 19.13
N VAL A 200 -21.76 -10.77 19.84
CA VAL A 200 -21.26 -9.51 20.38
C VAL A 200 -20.68 -8.68 19.24
N MET A 201 -20.97 -7.36 19.25
CA MET A 201 -20.73 -6.46 18.12
C MET A 201 -19.67 -5.43 18.43
N PHE A 202 -18.81 -5.18 17.45
CA PHE A 202 -17.71 -4.24 17.50
C PHE A 202 -17.91 -3.22 16.36
N PRO A 203 -18.32 -1.98 16.63
CA PRO A 203 -18.41 -0.96 15.62
C PRO A 203 -17.01 -0.56 15.13
N ILE A 204 -16.85 -0.45 13.83
CA ILE A 204 -15.63 0.03 13.17
C ILE A 204 -15.86 1.50 12.85
N ILE A 205 -15.01 2.36 13.38
CA ILE A 205 -15.16 3.82 13.33
C ILE A 205 -14.02 4.39 12.49
N ASP A 206 -14.36 5.25 11.53
CA ASP A 206 -13.40 5.96 10.70
C ASP A 206 -12.67 7.10 11.47
N LEU A 207 -11.69 7.71 10.82
CA LEU A 207 -10.91 8.81 11.40
C LEU A 207 -11.74 10.08 11.70
N ARG A 208 -12.96 10.18 11.15
CA ARG A 208 -13.89 11.31 11.38
C ARG A 208 -14.93 11.02 12.46
N GLY A 209 -14.92 9.80 13.01
CA GLY A 209 -15.87 9.37 14.05
C GLY A 209 -17.16 8.75 13.52
N ASN A 210 -17.26 8.46 12.21
CA ASN A 210 -18.42 7.78 11.64
C ASN A 210 -18.30 6.28 11.83
N VAL A 211 -19.39 5.62 12.17
CA VAL A 211 -19.48 4.16 12.12
C VAL A 211 -19.60 3.73 10.67
N ILE A 212 -18.61 2.99 10.17
CA ILE A 212 -18.50 2.58 8.76
C ILE A 212 -18.76 1.10 8.54
N ALA A 213 -18.62 0.28 9.58
CA ALA A 213 -18.77 -1.18 9.50
C ALA A 213 -18.90 -1.79 10.89
N PHE A 214 -19.06 -3.11 10.92
CA PHE A 214 -19.13 -3.90 12.15
C PHE A 214 -18.32 -5.18 12.03
N GLY A 215 -17.68 -5.58 13.15
CA GLY A 215 -17.29 -6.94 13.41
C GLY A 215 -18.29 -7.60 14.37
N GLY A 216 -18.58 -8.87 14.18
CA GLY A 216 -19.46 -9.64 15.06
C GLY A 216 -18.79 -10.95 15.48
N ARG A 217 -18.62 -11.20 16.78
CA ARG A 217 -18.08 -12.47 17.30
C ARG A 217 -19.21 -13.33 17.85
N ILE A 218 -19.30 -14.57 17.39
CA ILE A 218 -20.26 -15.53 17.94
C ILE A 218 -19.80 -15.99 19.35
N MET A 219 -20.74 -16.24 20.23
CA MET A 219 -20.47 -16.68 21.60
C MET A 219 -20.50 -18.20 21.76
N THR A 220 -20.90 -18.92 20.71
CA THR A 220 -20.92 -20.39 20.63
C THR A 220 -19.73 -20.92 19.83
N ASP A 221 -19.59 -22.22 19.73
CA ASP A 221 -18.53 -22.87 18.92
C ASP A 221 -18.84 -22.92 17.40
N GLU A 222 -19.94 -22.32 16.98
CA GLU A 222 -20.31 -22.25 15.56
C GLU A 222 -19.33 -21.41 14.75
N LYS A 223 -19.17 -21.76 13.49
CA LYS A 223 -18.32 -21.01 12.55
C LYS A 223 -19.16 -20.15 11.60
N PRO A 224 -18.66 -19.00 11.18
CA PRO A 224 -17.36 -18.40 11.49
C PRO A 224 -17.36 -17.73 12.87
N LYS A 225 -16.25 -17.87 13.63
CA LYS A 225 -16.06 -17.24 14.95
C LYS A 225 -16.21 -15.72 14.86
N TYR A 226 -15.59 -15.10 13.87
CA TYR A 226 -15.76 -13.67 13.54
C TYR A 226 -16.41 -13.50 12.18
N LEU A 227 -17.39 -12.63 12.11
CA LEU A 227 -18.03 -12.18 10.88
C LEU A 227 -17.83 -10.67 10.77
N ASN A 228 -17.28 -10.21 9.65
CA ASN A 228 -17.05 -8.79 9.39
C ASN A 228 -17.95 -8.30 8.26
N THR A 229 -18.31 -7.01 8.31
CA THR A 229 -18.93 -6.32 7.18
C THR A 229 -18.05 -6.51 5.93
N SER A 230 -18.66 -6.83 4.79
CA SER A 230 -17.99 -6.81 3.49
C SER A 230 -17.75 -5.38 3.03
N ASP A 231 -16.98 -5.17 1.96
CA ASP A 231 -16.79 -3.83 1.42
C ASP A 231 -18.13 -3.19 1.03
N THR A 232 -18.30 -1.92 1.37
CA THR A 232 -19.51 -1.11 1.13
C THR A 232 -19.13 0.22 0.49
N PRO A 233 -20.09 1.05 0.07
CA PRO A 233 -19.78 2.40 -0.42
C PRO A 233 -19.00 3.29 0.56
N VAL A 234 -19.00 2.97 1.86
CA VAL A 234 -18.29 3.76 2.93
C VAL A 234 -17.18 2.99 3.62
N PHE A 235 -16.94 1.74 3.28
CA PHE A 235 -15.99 0.88 3.98
C PHE A 235 -15.21 -0.04 3.03
N LYS A 236 -13.90 -0.07 3.17
CA LYS A 236 -12.99 -1.04 2.54
C LYS A 236 -12.09 -1.65 3.60
N LYS A 237 -12.11 -2.98 3.75
CA LYS A 237 -11.28 -3.69 4.73
C LYS A 237 -9.79 -3.41 4.54
N SER A 238 -9.33 -3.38 3.30
CA SER A 238 -7.93 -3.19 2.94
C SER A 238 -7.39 -1.80 3.27
N ALA A 239 -8.26 -0.80 3.49
CA ALA A 239 -7.88 0.60 3.68
C ALA A 239 -8.23 1.17 5.07
N ASN A 240 -8.74 0.33 5.98
CA ASN A 240 -9.14 0.74 7.32
C ASN A 240 -8.50 -0.14 8.39
N LEU A 241 -8.40 0.38 9.61
CA LEU A 241 -7.90 -0.31 10.79
C LEU A 241 -8.86 -0.11 11.96
N PHE A 242 -9.07 -1.14 12.77
CA PHE A 242 -9.83 -1.02 13.99
C PHE A 242 -9.10 -0.14 15.01
N SER A 243 -9.82 0.76 15.66
CA SER A 243 -9.34 1.65 16.72
C SER A 243 -8.30 2.71 16.30
N LEU A 244 -8.02 2.90 15.01
CA LEU A 244 -7.11 3.97 14.58
C LEU A 244 -7.65 5.37 14.91
N ASN A 245 -8.98 5.55 14.95
CA ASN A 245 -9.64 6.77 15.41
C ASN A 245 -9.25 7.13 16.87
N ASN A 246 -9.03 6.14 17.73
CA ASN A 246 -8.53 6.33 19.09
C ASN A 246 -7.01 6.50 19.11
N ALA A 247 -6.30 5.62 18.39
CA ALA A 247 -4.84 5.56 18.40
C ALA A 247 -4.17 6.84 17.87
N LYS A 248 -4.78 7.54 16.90
CA LYS A 248 -4.25 8.81 16.38
C LYS A 248 -4.09 9.90 17.42
N ASN A 249 -4.85 9.82 18.52
CA ASN A 249 -4.86 10.80 19.62
C ASN A 249 -4.07 10.33 20.85
N ALA A 250 -3.32 9.22 20.75
CA ALA A 250 -2.60 8.64 21.89
C ALA A 250 -1.35 9.43 22.34
N GLY A 251 -1.00 10.54 21.67
CA GLY A 251 0.16 11.38 22.01
C GLY A 251 1.52 10.72 21.75
N THR A 252 1.56 9.64 20.99
CA THR A 252 2.77 8.91 20.62
C THR A 252 2.79 8.64 19.11
N ARG A 253 3.99 8.50 18.53
CA ARG A 253 4.17 8.09 17.14
C ARG A 253 4.53 6.59 17.01
N THR A 254 4.10 5.79 17.99
CA THR A 254 4.23 4.34 17.98
C THR A 254 2.83 3.72 17.99
N LEU A 255 2.54 2.76 17.10
CA LEU A 255 1.32 1.95 17.11
C LEU A 255 1.61 0.54 17.60
N ILE A 256 0.66 -0.07 18.30
CA ILE A 256 0.67 -1.49 18.69
C ILE A 256 -0.31 -2.20 17.75
N LEU A 257 0.21 -3.07 16.88
CA LEU A 257 -0.58 -3.80 15.90
C LEU A 257 -0.94 -5.19 16.43
N CYS A 258 -2.20 -5.39 16.77
CA CYS A 258 -2.79 -6.64 17.24
C CYS A 258 -3.50 -7.40 16.10
N GLU A 259 -3.86 -8.68 16.33
CA GLU A 259 -4.61 -9.47 15.35
C GLU A 259 -6.10 -9.17 15.36
N GLY A 260 -6.70 -9.01 16.52
CA GLY A 260 -8.14 -8.95 16.71
C GLY A 260 -8.68 -7.77 17.52
N TYR A 261 -10.00 -7.66 17.49
CA TYR A 261 -10.72 -6.61 18.21
C TYR A 261 -10.53 -6.71 19.74
N MET A 262 -10.60 -7.94 20.28
CA MET A 262 -10.49 -8.16 21.72
C MET A 262 -9.11 -7.78 22.25
N ASP A 263 -8.06 -8.09 21.50
CA ASP A 263 -6.69 -7.75 21.87
C ASP A 263 -6.49 -6.24 21.94
N VAL A 264 -6.99 -5.51 20.92
CA VAL A 264 -6.94 -4.05 20.91
C VAL A 264 -7.70 -3.47 22.12
N ILE A 265 -8.89 -4.00 22.42
CA ILE A 265 -9.71 -3.50 23.53
C ILE A 265 -9.03 -3.78 24.87
N ALA A 266 -8.46 -4.97 25.06
CA ALA A 266 -7.74 -5.33 26.28
C ALA A 266 -6.47 -4.50 26.47
N VAL A 267 -5.68 -4.32 25.42
CA VAL A 267 -4.47 -3.49 25.40
C VAL A 267 -4.83 -2.02 25.66
N ASN A 268 -5.91 -1.51 25.07
CA ASN A 268 -6.41 -0.15 25.33
C ASN A 268 -6.88 0.01 26.77
N GLN A 269 -7.64 -0.95 27.31
CA GLN A 269 -8.07 -0.95 28.71
C GLN A 269 -6.88 -0.96 29.68
N ALA A 270 -5.79 -1.63 29.34
CA ALA A 270 -4.54 -1.63 30.09
C ALA A 270 -3.78 -0.29 30.02
N GLY A 271 -4.28 0.71 29.29
CA GLY A 271 -3.72 2.06 29.21
C GLY A 271 -2.94 2.35 27.92
N PHE A 272 -2.84 1.40 26.99
CA PHE A 272 -2.12 1.57 25.73
C PHE A 272 -3.12 1.94 24.60
N THR A 273 -3.50 3.21 24.57
CA THR A 273 -4.54 3.74 23.66
C THR A 273 -4.12 3.77 22.18
N ASN A 274 -2.85 3.48 21.87
CA ASN A 274 -2.26 3.42 20.54
C ASN A 274 -2.38 2.03 19.88
N ALA A 275 -3.23 1.14 20.41
CA ALA A 275 -3.46 -0.19 19.85
C ALA A 275 -4.44 -0.13 18.64
N VAL A 276 -4.10 -0.89 17.58
CA VAL A 276 -4.90 -1.04 16.35
C VAL A 276 -4.91 -2.49 15.89
N ALA A 277 -5.90 -2.87 15.09
CA ALA A 277 -5.91 -4.20 14.43
C ALA A 277 -6.35 -4.13 12.97
N THR A 278 -5.99 -5.16 12.21
CA THR A 278 -6.57 -5.43 10.90
C THR A 278 -8.01 -5.93 11.03
N LEU A 279 -8.74 -6.01 9.92
CA LEU A 279 -10.19 -6.24 9.93
C LEU A 279 -10.55 -7.66 9.44
N GLY A 280 -9.88 -8.68 10.01
CA GLY A 280 -10.09 -10.08 9.66
C GLY A 280 -9.49 -10.45 8.29
N THR A 281 -8.47 -9.73 7.89
CA THR A 281 -7.64 -10.01 6.71
C THR A 281 -6.17 -9.82 7.07
N ALA A 282 -5.27 -10.40 6.28
CA ALA A 282 -3.85 -10.07 6.42
C ALA A 282 -3.61 -8.57 6.22
N LEU A 283 -2.57 -8.04 6.85
CA LEU A 283 -2.14 -6.66 6.70
C LEU A 283 -1.90 -6.32 5.22
N THR A 284 -2.40 -5.16 4.78
CA THR A 284 -2.24 -4.67 3.41
C THR A 284 -1.22 -3.52 3.32
N SER A 285 -0.75 -3.24 2.11
CA SER A 285 0.13 -2.10 1.87
C SER A 285 -0.57 -0.76 2.14
N GLU A 286 -1.86 -0.66 1.82
CA GLU A 286 -2.68 0.53 2.08
C GLU A 286 -2.80 0.80 3.59
N GLN A 287 -3.01 -0.25 4.40
CA GLN A 287 -3.05 -0.14 5.86
C GLN A 287 -1.69 0.29 6.42
N ALA A 288 -0.58 -0.24 5.89
CA ALA A 288 0.76 0.18 6.32
C ALA A 288 1.06 1.66 5.99
N VAL A 289 0.67 2.12 4.80
CA VAL A 289 0.75 3.54 4.41
C VAL A 289 -0.13 4.39 5.33
N LEU A 290 -1.32 3.92 5.66
CA LEU A 290 -2.20 4.61 6.61
C LEU A 290 -1.56 4.72 8.00
N MET A 291 -0.94 3.64 8.53
CA MET A 291 -0.21 3.67 9.80
C MET A 291 0.93 4.69 9.77
N LYS A 292 1.69 4.77 8.65
CA LYS A 292 2.84 5.69 8.52
C LYS A 292 2.46 7.16 8.69
N ARG A 293 1.24 7.55 8.37
CA ARG A 293 0.75 8.92 8.59
C ARG A 293 0.68 9.28 10.09
N TYR A 294 0.41 8.29 10.93
CA TYR A 294 0.17 8.48 12.38
C TYR A 294 1.31 7.96 13.26
N ALA A 295 2.23 7.16 12.71
CA ALA A 295 3.33 6.56 13.46
C ALA A 295 4.63 6.50 12.65
N ASP A 296 5.74 6.48 13.39
CA ASP A 296 7.07 6.20 12.86
C ASP A 296 7.51 4.77 13.18
N GLU A 297 6.89 4.18 14.22
CA GLU A 297 7.17 2.85 14.71
C GLU A 297 5.88 2.02 14.86
N VAL A 298 5.97 0.73 14.55
CA VAL A 298 4.91 -0.25 14.81
C VAL A 298 5.49 -1.41 15.64
N ILE A 299 4.83 -1.69 16.75
CA ILE A 299 5.10 -2.87 17.57
C ILE A 299 4.09 -3.94 17.17
N ILE A 300 4.56 -5.01 16.51
CA ILE A 300 3.70 -6.15 16.14
C ILE A 300 3.46 -6.97 17.41
N CYS A 301 2.20 -7.11 17.78
CA CYS A 301 1.72 -7.85 18.96
C CYS A 301 0.68 -8.87 18.49
N TYR A 302 1.11 -9.86 17.74
CA TYR A 302 0.29 -10.94 17.22
C TYR A 302 0.31 -12.15 18.16
N ASP A 303 -0.61 -13.10 17.93
CA ASP A 303 -0.72 -14.32 18.72
C ASP A 303 0.60 -15.11 18.70
N ALA A 304 0.92 -15.77 19.80
CA ALA A 304 2.17 -16.53 19.94
C ALA A 304 2.17 -17.86 19.16
N ASP A 305 1.04 -18.27 18.59
CA ASP A 305 0.89 -19.51 17.83
C ASP A 305 1.56 -19.46 16.43
N GLU A 306 1.57 -20.59 15.74
CA GLU A 306 2.19 -20.70 14.40
C GLU A 306 1.51 -19.78 13.37
N ALA A 307 0.20 -19.54 13.49
CA ALA A 307 -0.53 -18.66 12.58
C ALA A 307 -0.12 -17.21 12.77
N GLY A 308 -0.03 -16.72 14.03
CA GLY A 308 0.44 -15.39 14.37
C GLY A 308 1.91 -15.16 13.99
N GLN A 309 2.78 -16.18 14.15
CA GLN A 309 4.16 -16.10 13.70
C GLN A 309 4.26 -15.95 12.16
N LYS A 310 3.44 -16.68 11.40
CA LYS A 310 3.36 -16.56 9.94
C LYS A 310 2.78 -15.20 9.53
N ALA A 311 1.81 -14.67 10.28
CA ALA A 311 1.26 -13.34 10.07
C ALA A 311 2.31 -12.25 10.33
N THR A 312 3.08 -12.36 11.43
CA THR A 312 4.22 -11.49 11.76
C THR A 312 5.26 -11.46 10.62
N ALA A 313 5.66 -12.63 10.13
CA ALA A 313 6.64 -12.74 9.05
C ALA A 313 6.16 -12.06 7.74
N ARG A 314 4.85 -12.07 7.47
CA ARG A 314 4.26 -11.36 6.31
C ARG A 314 4.11 -9.87 6.54
N ALA A 315 3.80 -9.43 7.77
CA ALA A 315 3.59 -8.03 8.11
C ALA A 315 4.90 -7.22 8.06
N ILE A 316 6.02 -7.79 8.52
CA ILE A 316 7.33 -7.13 8.58
C ILE A 316 7.72 -6.48 7.23
N PRO A 317 7.78 -7.18 6.09
CA PRO A 317 8.18 -6.56 4.83
C PRO A 317 7.19 -5.47 4.37
N ILE A 318 5.90 -5.62 4.63
CA ILE A 318 4.87 -4.63 4.26
C ILE A 318 5.08 -3.33 5.04
N LEU A 319 5.25 -3.41 6.35
CA LEU A 319 5.49 -2.25 7.22
C LEU A 319 6.84 -1.59 6.92
N ARG A 320 7.89 -2.38 6.66
CA ARG A 320 9.22 -1.87 6.31
C ARG A 320 9.19 -1.11 4.98
N ASN A 321 8.48 -1.62 3.97
CA ASN A 321 8.30 -0.95 2.68
C ASN A 321 7.53 0.37 2.80
N ALA A 322 6.65 0.50 3.79
CA ALA A 322 6.00 1.77 4.13
C ALA A 322 6.90 2.74 4.91
N GLY A 323 8.14 2.37 5.23
CA GLY A 323 9.10 3.22 5.96
C GLY A 323 8.86 3.29 7.47
N LEU A 324 8.22 2.26 8.04
CA LEU A 324 8.00 2.15 9.48
C LEU A 324 9.16 1.41 10.16
N LEU A 325 9.55 1.86 11.34
CA LEU A 325 10.39 1.09 12.25
C LEU A 325 9.54 -0.03 12.85
N ILE A 326 10.11 -1.21 13.02
CA ILE A 326 9.35 -2.39 13.44
C ILE A 326 10.01 -2.99 14.67
N ARG A 327 9.18 -3.21 15.69
CA ARG A 327 9.51 -4.06 16.83
C ARG A 327 8.53 -5.22 16.88
N VAL A 328 8.97 -6.34 17.39
CA VAL A 328 8.13 -7.52 17.56
C VAL A 328 8.05 -7.85 19.04
N LEU A 329 6.82 -7.95 19.54
CA LEU A 329 6.55 -8.31 20.92
C LEU A 329 6.43 -9.84 21.03
N ASN A 330 7.27 -10.44 21.86
CA ASN A 330 7.12 -11.84 22.25
C ASN A 330 6.31 -11.90 23.55
N ILE A 331 5.14 -12.53 23.49
CA ILE A 331 4.31 -12.77 24.68
C ILE A 331 4.86 -14.02 25.40
N PRO A 332 5.42 -13.88 26.62
CA PRO A 332 6.15 -14.97 27.27
C PRO A 332 5.23 -16.03 27.89
N SER A 333 3.96 -15.72 28.09
CA SER A 333 2.95 -16.64 28.61
C SER A 333 1.56 -16.22 28.11
N GLY A 334 0.69 -17.19 27.78
CA GLY A 334 -0.59 -16.93 27.14
C GLY A 334 -0.50 -17.06 25.61
N LYS A 335 -1.64 -17.05 24.95
CA LYS A 335 -1.75 -17.16 23.50
C LYS A 335 -1.77 -15.81 22.79
N ASP A 336 -2.42 -14.84 23.42
CA ASP A 336 -2.70 -13.52 22.87
C ASP A 336 -2.52 -12.41 23.93
N PRO A 337 -2.49 -11.14 23.54
CA PRO A 337 -2.36 -10.00 24.46
C PRO A 337 -3.46 -9.93 25.52
N ASP A 338 -4.72 -10.25 25.16
CA ASP A 338 -5.87 -10.26 26.08
C ASP A 338 -5.64 -11.28 27.20
N GLU A 339 -5.27 -12.52 26.85
CA GLU A 339 -5.00 -13.57 27.82
C GLU A 339 -3.81 -13.22 28.72
N PHE A 340 -2.72 -12.69 28.15
CA PHE A 340 -1.55 -12.27 28.92
C PHE A 340 -1.91 -11.20 29.96
N ILE A 341 -2.57 -10.12 29.56
CA ILE A 341 -2.94 -9.01 30.46
C ILE A 341 -3.87 -9.53 31.57
N ARG A 342 -4.89 -10.32 31.23
CA ARG A 342 -5.85 -10.88 32.19
C ARG A 342 -5.18 -11.84 33.20
N SER A 343 -4.24 -12.66 32.74
CA SER A 343 -3.53 -13.62 33.60
C SER A 343 -2.71 -12.95 34.71
N LYS A 344 -2.33 -11.67 34.53
CA LYS A 344 -1.58 -10.88 35.52
C LYS A 344 -2.47 -10.03 36.45
N GLY A 345 -3.78 -10.07 36.26
CA GLY A 345 -4.74 -9.33 37.10
C GLY A 345 -4.40 -7.85 37.21
N ALA A 346 -4.26 -7.36 38.44
CA ALA A 346 -3.96 -5.94 38.72
C ALA A 346 -2.61 -5.48 38.11
N ASP A 347 -1.63 -6.37 38.02
CA ASP A 347 -0.29 -6.07 37.45
C ASP A 347 -0.25 -6.17 35.93
N GLY A 348 -1.36 -6.48 35.27
CA GLY A 348 -1.41 -6.71 33.80
C GLY A 348 -0.86 -5.56 32.98
N SER A 349 -1.21 -4.31 33.34
CA SER A 349 -0.69 -3.11 32.66
C SER A 349 0.82 -2.97 32.83
N ALA A 350 1.34 -3.11 34.05
CA ALA A 350 2.78 -3.00 34.34
C ALA A 350 3.57 -4.13 33.65
N ALA A 351 3.05 -5.37 33.70
CA ALA A 351 3.65 -6.51 33.02
C ALA A 351 3.69 -6.32 31.50
N PHE A 352 2.61 -5.82 30.89
CA PHE A 352 2.56 -5.54 29.45
C PHE A 352 3.52 -4.43 29.05
N LYS A 353 3.64 -3.36 29.86
CA LYS A 353 4.64 -2.32 29.67
C LYS A 353 6.07 -2.88 29.68
N ALA A 354 6.39 -3.74 30.63
CA ALA A 354 7.71 -4.34 30.75
C ALA A 354 8.10 -5.20 29.52
N ILE A 355 7.13 -5.93 28.93
CA ILE A 355 7.42 -6.69 27.70
C ILE A 355 7.52 -5.79 26.46
N ILE A 356 6.78 -4.68 26.40
CA ILE A 356 6.95 -3.66 25.34
C ILE A 356 8.37 -3.07 25.40
N GLU A 357 8.85 -2.70 26.59
CA GLU A 357 10.19 -2.13 26.77
C GLU A 357 11.30 -3.11 26.37
N LYS A 358 11.08 -4.41 26.58
CA LYS A 358 12.01 -5.49 26.21
C LYS A 358 11.86 -5.98 24.76
N SER A 359 10.85 -5.51 24.03
CA SER A 359 10.63 -5.97 22.66
C SER A 359 11.81 -5.57 21.76
N GLY A 360 12.38 -6.54 21.03
CA GLY A 360 13.47 -6.36 20.10
C GLY A 360 13.01 -5.83 18.74
N ASN A 361 13.96 -5.33 17.94
CA ASN A 361 13.64 -5.01 16.55
C ASN A 361 13.38 -6.29 15.74
N ASP A 362 12.77 -6.14 14.58
CA ASP A 362 12.36 -7.26 13.73
C ASP A 362 13.54 -8.11 13.22
N VAL A 363 14.73 -7.54 13.07
CA VAL A 363 15.94 -8.26 12.66
C VAL A 363 16.36 -9.22 13.77
N GLU A 364 16.43 -8.75 15.02
CA GLU A 364 16.75 -9.60 16.18
C GLU A 364 15.73 -10.72 16.37
N TYR A 365 14.44 -10.40 16.26
CA TYR A 365 13.39 -11.41 16.31
C TYR A 365 13.57 -12.50 15.26
N ARG A 366 13.83 -12.11 13.99
CA ARG A 366 14.03 -13.05 12.89
C ARG A 366 15.28 -13.90 13.08
N LEU A 367 16.38 -13.30 13.51
CA LEU A 367 17.63 -14.03 13.79
C LEU A 367 17.47 -15.01 14.97
N GLN A 368 16.78 -14.60 16.03
CA GLN A 368 16.49 -15.46 17.18
C GLN A 368 15.62 -16.66 16.78
N LYS A 369 14.60 -16.43 15.94
CA LYS A 369 13.76 -17.51 15.42
C LYS A 369 14.57 -18.51 14.58
N LEU A 370 15.43 -18.03 13.69
CA LEU A 370 16.30 -18.90 12.89
C LEU A 370 17.25 -19.74 13.76
N LYS A 371 17.72 -19.21 14.91
CA LYS A 371 18.52 -19.99 15.86
C LYS A 371 17.73 -21.11 16.55
N GLN A 372 16.42 -20.94 16.71
CA GLN A 372 15.56 -21.99 17.24
C GLN A 372 15.26 -23.09 16.20
N GLU A 373 15.22 -22.72 14.91
CA GLU A 373 14.94 -23.62 13.79
C GLU A 373 16.19 -24.44 13.36
N HIS A 374 17.39 -23.95 13.64
CA HIS A 374 18.67 -24.56 13.22
C HIS A 374 19.59 -24.80 14.43
N ASP A 375 20.05 -26.02 14.59
CA ASP A 375 21.04 -26.33 15.65
C ASP A 375 22.43 -25.80 15.28
N VAL A 376 22.73 -24.59 15.75
CA VAL A 376 24.01 -23.90 15.48
C VAL A 376 25.23 -24.59 16.12
N LYS A 377 25.05 -25.67 16.92
CA LYS A 377 26.14 -26.48 17.48
C LYS A 377 26.67 -27.49 16.48
N THR A 378 25.88 -27.87 15.49
CA THR A 378 26.30 -28.77 14.41
C THR A 378 26.79 -27.95 13.21
N THR A 379 27.75 -28.48 12.45
CA THR A 379 28.28 -27.79 11.26
C THR A 379 27.18 -27.54 10.24
N ASP A 380 26.33 -28.52 9.94
CA ASP A 380 25.24 -28.39 8.97
C ASP A 380 24.17 -27.38 9.43
N GLY A 381 23.80 -27.44 10.72
CA GLY A 381 22.86 -26.47 11.29
C GLY A 381 23.42 -25.04 11.33
N MET A 382 24.71 -24.90 11.60
CA MET A 382 25.40 -23.58 11.54
C MET A 382 25.41 -23.04 10.12
N VAL A 383 25.72 -23.83 9.10
CA VAL A 383 25.69 -23.40 7.69
C VAL A 383 24.27 -23.01 7.29
N ALA A 384 23.26 -23.83 7.60
CA ALA A 384 21.86 -23.51 7.31
C ALA A 384 21.39 -22.23 7.99
N TYR A 385 21.77 -22.01 9.26
CA TYR A 385 21.51 -20.76 9.97
C TYR A 385 22.17 -19.57 9.28
N LEU A 386 23.47 -19.64 8.94
CA LEU A 386 24.20 -18.55 8.30
C LEU A 386 23.62 -18.19 6.93
N GLU A 387 23.20 -19.18 6.14
CA GLU A 387 22.51 -18.94 4.87
C GLU A 387 21.17 -18.22 5.06
N ALA A 388 20.38 -18.66 6.05
CA ALA A 388 19.10 -18.01 6.37
C ALA A 388 19.32 -16.60 6.96
N ALA A 389 20.26 -16.43 7.88
CA ALA A 389 20.63 -15.15 8.47
C ALA A 389 21.15 -14.15 7.43
N SER A 390 21.95 -14.61 6.45
CA SER A 390 22.42 -13.73 5.36
C SER A 390 21.28 -13.15 4.53
N ARG A 391 20.16 -13.88 4.34
CA ARG A 391 18.94 -13.36 3.68
C ARG A 391 18.26 -12.30 4.54
N VAL A 392 18.22 -12.50 5.86
CA VAL A 392 17.67 -11.50 6.79
C VAL A 392 18.49 -10.21 6.72
N VAL A 393 19.82 -10.31 6.85
CA VAL A 393 20.72 -9.15 6.80
C VAL A 393 20.66 -8.45 5.44
N ALA A 394 20.59 -9.20 4.32
CA ALA A 394 20.46 -8.64 2.98
C ALA A 394 19.16 -7.85 2.77
N SER A 395 18.10 -8.13 3.56
CA SER A 395 16.83 -7.39 3.51
C SER A 395 16.85 -6.04 4.24
N ILE A 396 17.92 -5.72 4.98
CA ILE A 396 18.09 -4.44 5.68
C ILE A 396 18.51 -3.37 4.66
N SER A 397 17.83 -2.23 4.66
CA SER A 397 18.14 -1.14 3.72
C SER A 397 19.35 -0.29 4.13
N SER A 398 19.68 -0.23 5.43
CA SER A 398 20.80 0.55 5.95
C SER A 398 22.12 -0.23 5.87
N PRO A 399 23.14 0.25 5.12
CA PRO A 399 24.44 -0.42 5.07
C PRO A 399 25.14 -0.49 6.43
N ILE A 400 24.95 0.51 7.28
CA ILE A 400 25.52 0.54 8.64
C ILE A 400 24.88 -0.55 9.50
N GLU A 401 23.56 -0.65 9.45
CA GLU A 401 22.83 -1.68 10.19
C GLU A 401 23.19 -3.10 9.69
N GLN A 402 23.34 -3.28 8.36
CA GLN A 402 23.86 -4.53 7.79
C GLN A 402 25.23 -4.90 8.37
N ASP A 403 26.16 -3.93 8.47
CA ASP A 403 27.51 -4.19 9.01
C ASP A 403 27.49 -4.54 10.50
N VAL A 404 26.65 -3.88 11.29
CA VAL A 404 26.47 -4.16 12.72
C VAL A 404 25.99 -5.60 12.93
N TYR A 405 24.91 -6.02 12.23
CA TYR A 405 24.41 -7.39 12.34
C TYR A 405 25.37 -8.43 11.78
N THR A 406 26.04 -8.12 10.68
CA THR A 406 27.11 -8.98 10.13
C THR A 406 28.19 -9.23 11.18
N SER A 407 28.68 -8.16 11.81
CA SER A 407 29.71 -8.27 12.85
C SER A 407 29.25 -9.04 14.06
N LYS A 408 28.00 -8.80 14.52
CA LYS A 408 27.40 -9.53 15.65
C LYS A 408 27.29 -11.03 15.39
N ILE A 409 26.76 -11.43 14.22
CA ILE A 409 26.60 -12.85 13.83
C ILE A 409 27.97 -13.53 13.71
N CYS A 410 28.93 -12.89 13.03
CA CYS A 410 30.24 -13.45 12.79
C CYS A 410 31.05 -13.61 14.08
N SER A 411 31.00 -12.63 14.99
CA SER A 411 31.69 -12.72 16.29
C SER A 411 31.10 -13.79 17.20
N GLU A 412 29.78 -13.98 17.15
CA GLU A 412 29.09 -14.96 17.98
C GLU A 412 29.36 -16.41 17.54
N LEU A 413 29.50 -16.66 16.24
CA LEU A 413 29.68 -17.99 15.66
C LEU A 413 31.11 -18.31 15.21
N GLY A 414 32.05 -17.37 15.37
CA GLY A 414 33.46 -17.55 14.97
C GLY A 414 33.66 -17.64 13.45
N VAL A 415 32.83 -16.98 12.64
CA VAL A 415 32.88 -17.02 11.17
C VAL A 415 33.57 -15.78 10.60
N ASP A 416 34.28 -15.95 9.48
CA ASP A 416 34.94 -14.85 8.79
C ASP A 416 33.92 -13.80 8.28
N LYS A 417 34.13 -12.53 8.64
CA LYS A 417 33.26 -11.42 8.28
C LYS A 417 33.18 -11.19 6.77
N ASN A 418 34.31 -11.40 6.05
CA ASN A 418 34.34 -11.16 4.60
C ASN A 418 33.54 -12.20 3.84
N ALA A 419 33.60 -13.47 4.27
CA ALA A 419 32.82 -14.54 3.68
C ALA A 419 31.32 -14.27 3.83
N PHE A 420 30.86 -13.93 5.04
CA PHE A 420 29.45 -13.63 5.31
C PHE A 420 29.00 -12.34 4.57
N SER A 421 29.79 -11.27 4.57
CA SER A 421 29.48 -10.03 3.84
C SER A 421 29.37 -10.25 2.33
N SER A 422 30.23 -11.11 1.77
CA SER A 422 30.16 -11.46 0.34
C SER A 422 28.85 -12.19 0.00
N GLN A 423 28.40 -13.10 0.87
CA GLN A 423 27.12 -13.79 0.73
C GLN A 423 25.94 -12.78 0.79
N VAL A 424 25.95 -11.88 1.77
CA VAL A 424 24.93 -10.82 1.91
C VAL A 424 24.86 -9.95 0.65
N LYS A 425 26.01 -9.48 0.14
CA LYS A 425 26.07 -8.68 -1.10
C LYS A 425 25.54 -9.42 -2.32
N ASN A 426 25.86 -10.73 -2.46
CA ASN A 426 25.38 -11.54 -3.57
C ASN A 426 23.85 -11.71 -3.52
N ILE A 427 23.28 -11.91 -2.33
CA ILE A 427 21.82 -12.00 -2.14
C ILE A 427 21.16 -10.68 -2.48
N SER A 428 21.68 -9.55 -1.97
CA SER A 428 21.15 -8.22 -2.27
C SER A 428 21.14 -7.92 -3.77
N ARG A 429 22.23 -8.24 -4.48
CA ARG A 429 22.31 -8.07 -5.94
C ARG A 429 21.28 -8.93 -6.70
N ARG A 430 21.10 -10.20 -6.28
CA ARG A 430 20.10 -11.10 -6.89
C ARG A 430 18.67 -10.60 -6.64
N SER A 431 18.35 -10.20 -5.41
CA SER A 431 17.04 -9.67 -5.03
C SER A 431 16.69 -8.39 -5.83
N ASN A 432 17.64 -7.46 -5.96
CA ASN A 432 17.45 -6.26 -6.76
C ASN A 432 17.18 -6.60 -8.22
N ARG A 433 17.96 -7.53 -8.81
CA ARG A 433 17.77 -7.97 -10.20
C ARG A 433 16.40 -8.65 -10.44
N GLU A 434 15.94 -9.45 -9.49
CA GLU A 434 14.60 -10.09 -9.57
C GLU A 434 13.46 -9.07 -9.38
N SER A 435 13.65 -8.09 -8.50
CA SER A 435 12.71 -6.98 -8.31
C SER A 435 12.54 -6.19 -9.61
N TYR A 436 13.64 -5.80 -10.26
CA TYR A 436 13.62 -5.12 -11.56
C TYR A 436 12.93 -5.94 -12.65
N LYS A 437 13.17 -7.28 -12.68
CA LYS A 437 12.50 -8.16 -13.64
C LYS A 437 10.99 -8.27 -13.41
N LYS A 438 10.55 -8.35 -12.16
CA LYS A 438 9.12 -8.38 -11.81
C LYS A 438 8.42 -7.07 -12.17
N GLU A 439 9.07 -5.97 -11.90
CA GLU A 439 8.55 -4.65 -12.18
C GLU A 439 8.46 -4.40 -13.69
N PHE A 440 9.50 -4.75 -14.42
CA PHE A 440 9.48 -4.74 -15.88
C PHE A 440 8.33 -5.57 -16.47
N ARG A 441 8.06 -6.77 -15.91
CA ARG A 441 6.91 -7.59 -16.30
C ARG A 441 5.57 -6.92 -15.99
N LYS A 442 5.46 -6.24 -14.84
CA LYS A 442 4.24 -5.52 -14.45
C LYS A 442 3.97 -4.36 -15.42
N ILE A 443 4.99 -3.56 -15.73
CA ILE A 443 4.92 -2.47 -16.70
C ILE A 443 4.48 -3.02 -18.07
N GLN A 444 5.07 -4.11 -18.53
CA GLN A 444 4.71 -4.77 -19.78
C GLN A 444 3.23 -5.21 -19.81
N THR A 445 2.69 -5.67 -18.68
CA THR A 445 1.28 -6.10 -18.56
C THR A 445 0.34 -4.89 -18.53
N ASP A 446 0.70 -3.81 -17.86
CA ASP A 446 -0.13 -2.61 -17.75
C ASP A 446 -0.16 -1.81 -19.06
N LEU A 447 0.96 -1.72 -19.78
CA LEU A 447 1.04 -1.09 -21.10
C LEU A 447 0.30 -1.90 -22.19
N SER A 448 0.27 -3.23 -22.11
CA SER A 448 -0.41 -4.09 -23.08
C SER A 448 -1.95 -4.10 -22.98
N ARG A 449 -2.53 -3.56 -21.90
CA ARG A 449 -3.98 -3.53 -21.67
C ARG A 449 -4.72 -2.36 -22.31
N GLN A 450 -4.00 -1.35 -22.83
CA GLN A 450 -4.61 -0.20 -23.50
C GLN A 450 -4.53 -0.36 -25.01
N ASN A 451 -5.68 -0.29 -25.72
CA ASN A 451 -5.74 -0.15 -27.17
C ASN A 451 -5.18 1.22 -27.57
N ASP A 452 -3.86 1.27 -27.79
CA ASP A 452 -3.16 2.49 -28.15
C ASP A 452 -3.35 2.81 -29.64
N LYS A 453 -4.20 3.80 -29.94
CA LYS A 453 -4.49 4.24 -31.31
C LYS A 453 -3.34 5.03 -31.94
N ILE A 454 -2.41 5.56 -31.12
CA ILE A 454 -1.30 6.43 -31.56
C ILE A 454 -0.03 5.60 -31.73
N ASN A 455 0.26 4.70 -30.78
CA ASN A 455 1.42 3.79 -30.85
C ASN A 455 0.99 2.39 -31.26
N THR A 456 0.63 2.20 -32.53
CA THR A 456 0.14 0.92 -33.07
C THR A 456 1.22 -0.18 -33.15
N GLU A 457 2.49 0.17 -33.06
CA GLU A 457 3.61 -0.78 -33.15
C GLU A 457 3.89 -1.45 -31.79
N HIS A 458 3.42 -0.86 -30.68
CA HIS A 458 3.59 -1.42 -29.35
C HIS A 458 3.08 -2.86 -29.25
N HIS A 459 1.93 -3.17 -29.87
CA HIS A 459 1.34 -4.51 -29.87
C HIS A 459 2.13 -5.55 -30.67
N LYS A 460 2.91 -5.13 -31.67
CA LYS A 460 3.69 -6.04 -32.50
C LYS A 460 4.92 -6.60 -31.78
N LYS A 461 5.57 -5.79 -30.95
CA LYS A 461 6.81 -6.14 -30.22
C LYS A 461 6.78 -5.58 -28.78
N PRO A 462 5.94 -6.09 -27.91
CA PRO A 462 5.65 -5.47 -26.62
C PRO A 462 6.87 -5.40 -25.67
N ARG A 463 7.81 -6.37 -25.77
CA ARG A 463 9.01 -6.38 -24.92
C ARG A 463 10.00 -5.27 -25.29
N SER A 464 10.25 -5.07 -26.57
CA SER A 464 11.11 -4.00 -27.07
C SER A 464 10.50 -2.64 -26.81
N SER A 465 9.24 -2.45 -27.23
CA SER A 465 8.54 -1.17 -27.05
C SER A 465 8.45 -0.73 -25.61
N SER A 466 8.22 -1.65 -24.68
CA SER A 466 8.19 -1.31 -23.23
C SER A 466 9.56 -0.90 -22.70
N ALA A 467 10.65 -1.54 -23.17
CA ALA A 467 12.01 -1.16 -22.78
C ALA A 467 12.40 0.21 -23.39
N GLU A 468 12.01 0.47 -24.63
CA GLU A 468 12.23 1.73 -25.33
C GLU A 468 11.49 2.89 -24.67
N GLU A 469 10.21 2.70 -24.31
CA GLU A 469 9.41 3.68 -23.57
C GLU A 469 10.01 3.97 -22.19
N ALA A 470 10.43 2.93 -21.47
CA ALA A 470 11.04 3.06 -20.17
C ALA A 470 12.39 3.81 -20.22
N LEU A 471 13.23 3.50 -21.19
CA LEU A 471 14.52 4.17 -21.40
C LEU A 471 14.33 5.64 -21.79
N LEU A 472 13.34 5.96 -22.63
CA LEU A 472 13.02 7.33 -23.01
C LEU A 472 12.61 8.15 -21.79
N VAL A 473 11.73 7.62 -20.94
CA VAL A 473 11.30 8.29 -19.71
C VAL A 473 12.47 8.45 -18.74
N TYR A 474 13.35 7.46 -18.63
CA TYR A 474 14.56 7.56 -17.83
C TYR A 474 15.47 8.70 -18.32
N LEU A 475 15.74 8.78 -19.64
CA LEU A 475 16.57 9.82 -20.24
C LEU A 475 16.01 11.24 -20.00
N ILE A 476 14.70 11.42 -20.14
CA ILE A 476 14.03 12.71 -19.88
C ILE A 476 14.24 13.16 -18.42
N ASN A 477 14.14 12.21 -17.49
CA ASN A 477 14.26 12.51 -16.04
C ASN A 477 15.71 12.56 -15.55
N ASN A 478 16.67 12.01 -16.32
CA ASN A 478 18.10 11.98 -15.98
C ASN A 478 18.95 12.43 -17.18
N PRO A 479 18.91 13.72 -17.54
CA PRO A 479 19.62 14.23 -18.73
C PRO A 479 21.13 14.00 -18.69
N ASP A 480 21.71 13.96 -17.50
CA ASP A 480 23.15 13.70 -17.28
C ASP A 480 23.60 12.32 -17.80
N SER A 481 22.67 11.38 -17.94
CA SER A 481 22.93 10.03 -18.47
C SER A 481 22.95 9.97 -20.00
N ALA A 482 22.66 11.06 -20.69
CA ALA A 482 22.58 11.09 -22.15
C ALA A 482 23.87 10.62 -22.86
N GLY A 483 25.02 10.94 -22.29
CA GLY A 483 26.33 10.51 -22.79
C GLY A 483 26.50 8.98 -22.73
N GLU A 484 26.18 8.36 -21.58
CA GLU A 484 26.28 6.90 -21.41
C GLU A 484 25.27 6.16 -22.31
N ILE A 485 24.02 6.67 -22.39
CA ILE A 485 22.97 6.06 -23.21
C ILE A 485 23.31 6.15 -24.69
N SER A 486 23.72 7.30 -25.21
CA SER A 486 24.04 7.50 -26.62
C SER A 486 25.30 6.74 -27.08
N ALA A 487 26.24 6.49 -26.17
CA ALA A 487 27.39 5.63 -26.43
C ALA A 487 27.02 4.15 -26.54
N ALA A 488 26.00 3.71 -25.80
CA ALA A 488 25.58 2.31 -25.70
C ALA A 488 24.46 1.93 -26.70
N LEU A 489 23.68 2.90 -27.19
CA LEU A 489 22.50 2.67 -28.02
C LEU A 489 22.31 3.75 -29.09
N LYS A 490 22.19 3.32 -30.35
CA LYS A 490 21.90 4.19 -31.49
C LYS A 490 20.40 4.24 -31.79
N PRO A 491 19.85 5.35 -32.33
CA PRO A 491 18.43 5.47 -32.68
C PRO A 491 17.91 4.35 -33.60
N GLU A 492 18.74 3.84 -34.50
CA GLU A 492 18.36 2.77 -35.44
C GLU A 492 18.04 1.43 -34.76
N GLN A 493 18.45 1.25 -33.51
CA GLN A 493 18.19 0.04 -32.73
C GLN A 493 16.80 0.03 -32.11
N PHE A 494 16.12 1.19 -32.07
CA PHE A 494 14.72 1.28 -31.63
C PHE A 494 13.82 0.67 -32.71
N GLN A 495 12.95 -0.23 -32.28
CA GLN A 495 12.02 -0.93 -33.16
C GLN A 495 10.68 -0.23 -33.31
N ASN A 496 10.37 0.67 -32.37
CA ASN A 496 9.18 1.49 -32.39
C ASN A 496 9.48 2.85 -33.01
N SER A 497 8.87 3.14 -34.16
CA SER A 497 9.14 4.35 -34.95
C SER A 497 8.80 5.65 -34.18
N LEU A 498 7.73 5.67 -33.41
CA LEU A 498 7.33 6.84 -32.62
C LEU A 498 8.29 7.09 -31.45
N ILE A 499 8.66 6.03 -30.72
CA ILE A 499 9.58 6.15 -29.58
C ILE A 499 10.98 6.53 -30.06
N ARG A 500 11.41 6.01 -31.20
CA ARG A 500 12.66 6.42 -31.84
C ARG A 500 12.69 7.92 -32.14
N ARG A 501 11.62 8.49 -32.72
CA ARG A 501 11.51 9.93 -32.98
C ARG A 501 11.56 10.77 -31.68
N TYR A 502 10.90 10.32 -30.63
CA TYR A 502 11.00 10.98 -29.31
C TYR A 502 12.41 10.90 -28.74
N TYR A 503 13.07 9.75 -28.85
CA TYR A 503 14.44 9.58 -28.36
C TYR A 503 15.42 10.50 -29.08
N GLU A 504 15.37 10.55 -30.43
CA GLU A 504 16.19 11.46 -31.26
C GLU A 504 15.96 12.93 -30.88
N TYR A 505 14.70 13.31 -30.71
CA TYR A 505 14.33 14.67 -30.30
C TYR A 505 14.90 15.04 -28.92
N VAL A 506 14.66 14.20 -27.92
CA VAL A 506 15.09 14.42 -26.53
C VAL A 506 16.61 14.45 -26.45
N LEU A 507 17.29 13.50 -27.10
CA LEU A 507 18.75 13.41 -27.09
C LEU A 507 19.40 14.65 -27.71
N ASN A 508 18.94 15.10 -28.87
CA ASN A 508 19.43 16.30 -29.55
C ASN A 508 19.26 17.55 -28.67
N ARG A 509 18.15 17.68 -27.97
CA ARG A 509 17.92 18.83 -27.08
C ARG A 509 18.85 18.81 -25.88
N ILE A 510 19.02 17.66 -25.23
CA ILE A 510 19.94 17.50 -24.09
C ILE A 510 21.38 17.83 -24.52
N GLN A 511 21.81 17.32 -25.67
CA GLN A 511 23.17 17.60 -26.21
C GLN A 511 23.37 19.06 -26.57
N SER A 512 22.29 19.78 -26.91
CA SER A 512 22.31 21.22 -27.16
C SER A 512 22.16 22.07 -25.89
N GLY A 513 22.12 21.45 -24.70
CA GLY A 513 21.95 22.16 -23.41
C GLY A 513 20.53 22.72 -23.19
N LEU A 514 19.53 22.21 -23.92
CA LEU A 514 18.15 22.65 -23.83
C LEU A 514 17.31 21.69 -22.99
N GLU A 515 16.22 22.20 -22.40
CA GLU A 515 15.25 21.38 -21.66
C GLU A 515 14.61 20.32 -22.56
N PRO A 516 14.52 19.05 -22.14
CA PRO A 516 14.15 17.91 -23.00
C PRO A 516 12.78 18.03 -23.69
N LEU A 517 11.78 18.66 -23.03
CA LEU A 517 10.40 18.67 -23.49
C LEU A 517 9.89 20.04 -23.97
N THR A 518 10.69 21.09 -23.92
CA THR A 518 10.26 22.43 -24.37
C THR A 518 10.00 22.44 -25.89
N ASN A 519 8.89 23.05 -26.32
CA ASN A 519 8.46 23.16 -27.72
C ASN A 519 8.13 21.84 -28.46
N ILE A 520 7.81 20.79 -27.75
CA ILE A 520 7.45 19.49 -28.36
C ILE A 520 6.28 19.63 -29.36
N ALA A 521 5.35 20.56 -29.10
CA ALA A 521 4.19 20.82 -29.97
C ALA A 521 4.55 21.42 -31.34
N ALA A 522 5.80 21.85 -31.56
CA ALA A 522 6.27 22.33 -32.86
C ALA A 522 6.70 21.18 -33.79
N ASP A 523 7.20 20.07 -33.21
CA ASP A 523 7.80 18.95 -33.95
C ASP A 523 6.91 17.70 -33.95
N PHE A 524 5.89 17.65 -33.10
CA PHE A 524 4.96 16.54 -32.94
C PHE A 524 3.52 17.03 -32.99
N SER A 525 2.60 16.19 -33.49
CA SER A 525 1.17 16.48 -33.43
C SER A 525 0.67 16.57 -31.98
N ALA A 526 -0.47 17.24 -31.76
CA ALA A 526 -1.05 17.37 -30.43
C ALA A 526 -1.30 16.02 -29.75
N ASP A 527 -1.67 15.00 -30.53
CA ASP A 527 -1.90 13.65 -30.03
C ASP A 527 -0.59 12.94 -29.67
N GLU A 528 0.46 13.07 -30.49
CA GLU A 528 1.78 12.55 -30.19
C GLU A 528 2.39 13.25 -28.95
N ALA A 529 2.31 14.57 -28.87
CA ALA A 529 2.77 15.30 -27.69
C ALA A 529 2.03 14.85 -26.42
N SER A 530 0.70 14.70 -26.49
CA SER A 530 -0.13 14.17 -25.40
C SER A 530 0.29 12.75 -25.01
N LYS A 531 0.64 11.89 -25.99
CA LYS A 531 1.14 10.53 -25.75
C LYS A 531 2.45 10.53 -24.98
N LEU A 532 3.40 11.39 -25.32
CA LEU A 532 4.66 11.48 -24.59
C LEU A 532 4.45 11.92 -23.13
N TYR A 533 3.58 12.92 -22.91
CA TYR A 533 3.20 13.32 -21.55
C TYR A 533 2.48 12.19 -20.80
N GLN A 534 1.64 11.41 -21.48
CA GLN A 534 1.01 10.22 -20.92
C GLN A 534 2.05 9.17 -20.50
N LEU A 535 3.05 8.89 -21.36
CA LEU A 535 4.14 7.97 -21.02
C LEU A 535 4.88 8.45 -19.78
N MET A 536 5.17 9.74 -19.67
CA MET A 536 5.80 10.31 -18.49
C MET A 536 4.94 10.23 -17.24
N SER A 537 3.63 10.36 -17.36
CA SER A 537 2.70 10.30 -16.20
C SER A 537 2.35 8.87 -15.76
N GLN A 538 2.38 7.92 -16.70
CA GLN A 538 2.03 6.50 -16.44
C GLN A 538 3.24 5.65 -16.08
N THR A 539 4.43 6.08 -16.42
CA THR A 539 5.62 5.25 -16.41
C THR A 539 6.49 5.52 -15.19
N ILE A 540 6.56 4.57 -14.32
CA ILE A 540 7.72 3.91 -13.72
C ILE A 540 8.32 4.61 -12.52
N PRO A 541 7.94 4.13 -11.33
CA PRO A 541 8.51 4.58 -10.06
C PRO A 541 9.95 4.17 -9.80
N THR A 542 10.42 3.07 -10.38
CA THR A 542 11.69 2.43 -9.99
C THR A 542 12.78 2.49 -11.05
N ALA A 543 12.48 2.93 -12.22
CA ALA A 543 13.44 3.06 -13.32
C ALA A 543 14.43 4.24 -13.20
N SER A 544 14.54 4.84 -12.03
CA SER A 544 15.49 5.95 -11.80
C SER A 544 16.90 5.47 -11.41
N THR A 545 17.21 4.18 -11.52
CA THR A 545 18.53 3.66 -11.19
C THR A 545 19.35 3.38 -12.45
N ILE A 546 20.67 3.56 -12.34
CA ILE A 546 21.63 3.26 -13.42
C ILE A 546 21.55 1.78 -13.83
N GLU A 547 21.28 0.87 -12.89
CA GLU A 547 21.13 -0.55 -13.18
C GLU A 547 19.88 -0.84 -14.05
N ALA A 548 18.77 -0.15 -13.79
CA ALA A 548 17.55 -0.29 -14.61
C ALA A 548 17.78 0.25 -16.04
N MET A 549 18.44 1.39 -16.17
CA MET A 549 18.84 1.96 -17.46
C MET A 549 19.66 0.95 -18.28
N ARG A 550 20.67 0.34 -17.67
CA ARG A 550 21.52 -0.66 -18.34
C ARG A 550 20.74 -1.91 -18.75
N GLU A 551 19.77 -2.34 -17.96
CA GLU A 551 18.90 -3.47 -18.31
C GLU A 551 18.01 -3.12 -19.52
N TYR A 552 17.45 -1.90 -19.59
CA TYR A 552 16.67 -1.46 -20.77
C TYR A 552 17.54 -1.43 -22.04
N ILE A 553 18.76 -0.90 -21.94
CA ILE A 553 19.72 -0.91 -23.05
C ILE A 553 20.02 -2.35 -23.51
N ASN A 554 20.25 -3.27 -22.57
CA ASN A 554 20.48 -4.68 -22.88
C ASN A 554 19.28 -5.31 -23.59
N VAL A 555 18.05 -5.05 -23.13
CA VAL A 555 16.84 -5.58 -23.78
C VAL A 555 16.69 -5.04 -25.19
N ILE A 556 16.90 -3.74 -25.42
CA ILE A 556 16.81 -3.14 -26.75
C ILE A 556 17.87 -3.73 -27.69
N ASN A 557 19.11 -3.88 -27.22
CA ASN A 557 20.21 -4.50 -27.99
C ASN A 557 19.93 -5.98 -28.29
N GLU A 558 19.37 -6.75 -27.34
CA GLU A 558 18.98 -8.14 -27.57
C GLU A 558 17.87 -8.25 -28.61
N GLU A 559 16.84 -7.42 -28.53
CA GLU A 559 15.69 -7.47 -29.43
C GLU A 559 16.04 -6.93 -30.82
N SER A 560 16.90 -5.90 -30.94
CA SER A 560 17.36 -5.35 -32.23
C SER A 560 18.26 -6.33 -32.96
N SER A 561 18.97 -7.21 -32.25
CA SER A 561 19.87 -8.21 -32.86
C SER A 561 19.17 -9.53 -33.22
N LYS A 562 17.85 -9.67 -32.99
CA LYS A 562 17.09 -10.86 -33.42
C LYS A 562 16.79 -10.78 -34.91
N LEU A 563 17.21 -11.82 -35.64
CA LEU A 563 16.82 -11.98 -37.04
C LEU A 563 15.30 -12.20 -37.12
N THR A 564 14.60 -11.34 -37.85
CA THR A 564 13.19 -11.52 -38.19
C THR A 564 13.05 -12.51 -39.35
N ALA A 565 11.86 -13.12 -39.53
CA ALA A 565 11.61 -14.05 -40.65
C ALA A 565 11.88 -13.42 -42.03
N GLU A 566 11.73 -12.09 -42.13
CA GLU A 566 12.02 -11.32 -43.37
C GLU A 566 13.52 -11.15 -43.61
N ASN A 567 14.32 -11.01 -42.52
CA ASN A 567 15.77 -10.84 -42.62
C ASN A 567 16.52 -12.19 -42.74
N LEU A 568 15.88 -13.31 -42.36
CA LEU A 568 16.42 -14.66 -42.50
C LEU A 568 16.61 -15.07 -43.97
N THR A 569 15.78 -14.54 -44.88
CA THR A 569 15.88 -14.82 -46.33
C THR A 569 16.93 -14.00 -47.02
N SER A 570 17.43 -12.92 -46.42
CA SER A 570 18.45 -12.02 -46.97
C SER A 570 19.78 -12.03 -46.20
N ALA A 571 19.86 -12.75 -45.07
CA ALA A 571 21.07 -12.82 -44.25
C ALA A 571 22.16 -13.67 -44.90
N SER A 572 23.41 -13.21 -44.81
CA SER A 572 24.59 -13.97 -45.27
C SER A 572 24.88 -15.16 -44.36
N ASP A 573 25.57 -16.17 -44.88
CA ASP A 573 25.96 -17.37 -44.11
C ASP A 573 26.79 -17.04 -42.86
N ASP A 574 27.57 -15.96 -42.87
CA ASP A 574 28.38 -15.49 -41.75
C ASP A 574 27.53 -14.86 -40.68
N GLU A 575 26.49 -14.08 -41.00
CA GLU A 575 25.54 -13.50 -40.09
C GLU A 575 24.69 -14.58 -39.42
N LEU A 576 24.27 -15.60 -40.15
CA LEU A 576 23.56 -16.77 -39.62
C LEU A 576 24.43 -17.60 -38.65
N ARG A 577 25.72 -17.80 -38.95
CA ARG A 577 26.65 -18.49 -38.04
C ARG A 577 26.89 -17.70 -36.78
N ALA A 578 27.13 -16.40 -36.83
CA ALA A 578 27.30 -15.51 -35.69
C ALA A 578 26.05 -15.49 -34.78
N TYR A 579 24.86 -15.47 -35.41
CA TYR A 579 23.60 -15.56 -34.67
C TYR A 579 23.42 -16.88 -33.92
N LEU A 580 23.73 -18.02 -34.57
CA LEU A 580 23.66 -19.35 -33.97
C LEU A 580 24.66 -19.54 -32.83
N GLU A 581 25.87 -18.98 -32.94
CA GLU A 581 26.86 -18.99 -31.84
C GLU A 581 26.41 -18.16 -30.65
N LYS A 582 25.81 -16.99 -30.89
CA LYS A 582 25.24 -16.12 -29.83
C LYS A 582 24.08 -16.81 -29.11
N MET A 583 23.22 -17.53 -29.84
CA MET A 583 22.11 -18.32 -29.26
C MET A 583 22.61 -19.51 -28.42
N LYS A 584 23.73 -20.12 -28.77
CA LYS A 584 24.37 -21.20 -28.00
C LYS A 584 24.96 -20.67 -26.68
N LYS A 585 25.62 -19.51 -26.71
CA LYS A 585 26.18 -18.86 -25.49
C LYS A 585 25.11 -18.37 -24.50
N ASN A 586 23.92 -18.02 -24.95
CA ASN A 586 22.81 -17.57 -24.08
C ASN A 586 22.00 -18.73 -23.46
N LYS A 587 22.26 -20.00 -23.85
CA LYS A 587 21.63 -21.20 -23.27
C LYS A 587 22.48 -21.91 -22.22
N GLN A 588 23.74 -21.52 -22.04
CA GLN A 588 24.59 -21.89 -20.92
C GLN A 588 24.56 -20.81 -19.80
#